data_9bf455b19308c335086d1b3d9bed4e45
#
_entry.id   9bf455b19308c335086d1b3d9bed4e45
#
_cell.length_a   1.000
_cell.length_b   1.000
_cell.length_c   1.000
_cell.angle_alpha   90.00
_cell.angle_beta   90.00
_cell.angle_gamma   90.00
#
_symmetry.space_group_name_H-M   'P 1'
#
loop_
_entity.id
_entity.type
_entity.pdbx_description
1 polymer ?
#
loop_
_entity_poly.entity_id
_entity_poly.type
_entity_poly.pdbx_seq_one_letter_code
_entity_poly.pdbx_strand_id
1 'polypeptide(L)'
;MKELGYQPHAGARSLRSRKSRVLGVVIPYHEGADGADQHYMLISLAQLLREHDFDLLLITANEGAAGLRRVMTTALCDGLFIMEVRFNDPRLEVVAEGKIPTVFIGTPGSGPFKSPIQSIDVDYYEAGTQAVHRIRDAGARNVAFVHSASTDVQSLNFVAQFKQAVVDTAGELGIPLLSRTCGTGIQAIRHLVGQIAGEGRVDSYILGPTISADDWCNALMDLGIRPGRDVSLVASGWHAERAHCLFDVDHFDTRPDELLRRAVEMLVAQIDGEPRKEADVDTGAEGHESTTSSDFEAKIHRPVHGLTLLDPIFVPGNTVIGADRS
;
A
#
# COMPACT_ATOMS: atom_id res chain seq x y z
N MET A 1 24.21 43.64 12.35
CA MET A 1 23.62 42.48 13.02
C MET A 1 24.22 41.13 12.64
N LYS A 2 25.27 41.06 11.82
CA LYS A 2 25.97 39.79 11.49
C LYS A 2 27.10 39.46 12.47
N GLU A 3 27.43 40.35 13.40
CA GLU A 3 28.62 40.22 14.29
C GLU A 3 28.32 39.63 15.68
N LEU A 4 27.07 39.32 16.02
CA LEU A 4 26.73 38.84 17.37
C LEU A 4 26.33 37.35 17.42
N GLY A 5 26.54 36.57 16.36
CA GLY A 5 26.29 35.12 16.39
C GLY A 5 24.84 34.75 16.75
N TYR A 6 23.88 35.68 16.64
CA TYR A 6 22.48 35.44 16.95
C TYR A 6 21.85 34.59 15.83
N GLN A 7 21.78 33.29 16.06
CA GLN A 7 20.88 32.41 15.30
C GLN A 7 19.47 32.58 15.88
N PRO A 8 18.49 33.02 15.08
CA PRO A 8 17.12 33.08 15.55
C PRO A 8 16.69 31.65 15.92
N HIS A 9 16.41 31.39 17.19
CA HIS A 9 15.87 30.12 17.65
C HIS A 9 14.60 29.80 16.84
N ALA A 10 14.55 28.60 16.24
CA ALA A 10 13.37 28.11 15.51
C ALA A 10 12.10 28.22 16.37
N GLY A 11 12.21 27.99 17.68
CA GLY A 11 11.13 28.16 18.65
C GLY A 11 10.61 29.60 18.80
N ALA A 12 11.44 30.64 18.55
CA ALA A 12 10.97 32.02 18.61
C ALA A 12 10.18 32.43 17.33
N ARG A 13 10.42 31.76 16.21
CA ARG A 13 9.64 31.91 14.97
C ARG A 13 8.30 31.19 15.05
N SER A 14 8.27 29.99 15.59
CA SER A 14 7.04 29.19 15.75
C SER A 14 6.04 29.85 16.70
N LEU A 15 6.51 30.53 17.77
CA LEU A 15 5.68 31.32 18.66
C LEU A 15 5.02 32.53 17.96
N ARG A 16 5.62 33.05 16.89
CA ARG A 16 5.10 34.20 16.15
C ARG A 16 4.16 33.83 15.01
N SER A 17 4.36 32.64 14.39
CA SER A 17 3.58 32.14 13.25
C SER A 17 2.50 31.14 13.64
N ARG A 18 2.50 30.60 14.85
CA ARG A 18 1.68 29.47 15.31
C ARG A 18 1.83 28.19 14.44
N LYS A 19 2.81 28.13 13.53
CA LYS A 19 3.10 26.96 12.69
C LYS A 19 4.48 26.40 13.05
N SER A 20 4.55 25.08 13.26
CA SER A 20 5.80 24.37 13.60
C SER A 20 6.68 24.14 12.37
N ARG A 21 6.10 24.13 11.18
CA ARG A 21 6.72 23.72 9.92
C ARG A 21 7.21 22.26 9.97
N VAL A 22 6.53 21.43 10.74
CA VAL A 22 6.79 20.01 10.86
C VAL A 22 5.51 19.25 10.52
N LEU A 23 5.60 18.23 9.66
CA LEU A 23 4.53 17.27 9.42
C LEU A 23 4.92 15.92 9.99
N GLY A 24 3.97 15.27 10.64
CA GLY A 24 4.20 13.94 11.24
C GLY A 24 3.78 12.82 10.28
N VAL A 25 4.54 11.74 10.26
CA VAL A 25 4.09 10.47 9.68
C VAL A 25 3.97 9.43 10.77
N VAL A 26 2.78 8.85 10.91
CA VAL A 26 2.48 7.78 11.85
C VAL A 26 2.51 6.46 11.10
N ILE A 27 3.52 5.66 11.38
CA ILE A 27 3.70 4.34 10.78
C ILE A 27 4.00 3.33 11.90
N PRO A 28 3.16 2.31 12.11
CA PRO A 28 3.43 1.26 13.08
C PRO A 28 4.65 0.45 12.64
N TYR A 29 5.47 0.04 13.60
CA TYR A 29 6.53 -0.93 13.33
C TYR A 29 5.97 -2.34 13.42
N HIS A 30 6.14 -3.12 12.37
CA HIS A 30 5.81 -4.54 12.34
C HIS A 30 7.09 -5.35 12.16
N GLU A 31 7.27 -6.33 13.03
CA GLU A 31 8.36 -7.29 12.85
C GLU A 31 8.10 -8.07 11.55
N GLY A 32 9.05 -7.98 10.62
CA GLY A 32 8.97 -8.66 9.32
C GLY A 32 8.26 -7.87 8.20
N ALA A 33 7.95 -6.59 8.40
CA ALA A 33 7.64 -5.71 7.27
C ALA A 33 8.87 -5.58 6.37
N ASP A 34 8.66 -5.52 5.05
CA ASP A 34 9.74 -5.20 4.12
C ASP A 34 10.20 -3.75 4.36
N GLY A 35 11.33 -3.62 5.08
CA GLY A 35 11.86 -2.32 5.45
C GLY A 35 12.31 -1.48 4.25
N ALA A 36 12.55 -2.09 3.09
CA ALA A 36 13.03 -1.38 1.90
C ALA A 36 11.95 -0.45 1.33
N ASP A 37 10.71 -0.91 1.22
CA ASP A 37 9.60 -0.09 0.72
C ASP A 37 9.23 1.01 1.71
N GLN A 38 9.19 0.70 3.00
CA GLN A 38 8.97 1.72 4.04
C GLN A 38 10.06 2.80 4.03
N HIS A 39 11.33 2.40 3.88
CA HIS A 39 12.45 3.34 3.75
C HIS A 39 12.29 4.27 2.55
N TYR A 40 11.98 3.70 1.39
CA TYR A 40 11.76 4.48 0.18
C TYR A 40 10.64 5.50 0.38
N MET A 41 9.49 5.06 0.87
CA MET A 41 8.33 5.93 1.14
C MET A 41 8.67 7.07 2.11
N LEU A 42 9.41 6.80 3.18
CA LEU A 42 9.78 7.82 4.16
C LEU A 42 10.78 8.83 3.60
N ILE A 43 11.78 8.40 2.85
CA ILE A 43 12.76 9.31 2.24
C ILE A 43 12.10 10.17 1.15
N SER A 44 11.30 9.56 0.27
CA SER A 44 10.56 10.30 -0.77
C SER A 44 9.59 11.31 -0.16
N LEU A 45 8.86 10.92 0.89
CA LEU A 45 7.99 11.84 1.62
C LEU A 45 8.76 13.02 2.21
N ALA A 46 9.91 12.76 2.86
CA ALA A 46 10.74 13.82 3.43
C ALA A 46 11.27 14.79 2.34
N GLN A 47 11.63 14.30 1.17
CA GLN A 47 12.06 15.12 0.04
C GLN A 47 10.93 16.00 -0.49
N LEU A 48 9.75 15.43 -0.72
CA LEU A 48 8.56 16.17 -1.16
C LEU A 48 8.16 17.27 -0.14
N LEU A 49 8.22 16.98 1.16
CA LEU A 49 7.91 17.96 2.19
C LEU A 49 8.88 19.14 2.20
N ARG A 50 10.14 18.91 1.86
CA ARG A 50 11.13 20.00 1.74
C ARG A 50 10.80 20.99 0.62
N GLU A 51 10.14 20.56 -0.45
CA GLU A 51 9.67 21.45 -1.52
C GLU A 51 8.60 22.44 -1.03
N HIS A 52 7.90 22.07 0.05
CA HIS A 52 6.87 22.90 0.71
C HIS A 52 7.34 23.57 2.01
N ASP A 53 8.66 23.58 2.29
CA ASP A 53 9.25 24.16 3.51
C ASP A 53 8.80 23.46 4.81
N PHE A 54 8.51 22.16 4.77
CA PHE A 54 8.22 21.35 5.95
C PHE A 54 9.35 20.35 6.23
N ASP A 55 9.53 20.04 7.51
CA ASP A 55 10.34 18.92 7.99
C ASP A 55 9.46 17.72 8.36
N LEU A 56 10.00 16.49 8.31
CA LEU A 56 9.29 15.26 8.64
C LEU A 56 9.60 14.79 10.05
N LEU A 57 8.56 14.54 10.85
CA LEU A 57 8.64 13.87 12.16
C LEU A 57 8.15 12.42 12.01
N LEU A 58 9.03 11.45 12.18
CA LEU A 58 8.64 10.05 12.21
C LEU A 58 8.08 9.67 13.58
N ILE A 59 6.88 9.09 13.60
CA ILE A 59 6.15 8.66 14.78
C ILE A 59 5.88 7.16 14.66
N THR A 60 6.66 6.35 15.38
CA THR A 60 6.53 4.89 15.41
C THR A 60 5.61 4.46 16.54
N ALA A 61 4.38 4.95 16.55
CA ALA A 61 3.44 4.69 17.64
C ALA A 61 2.75 3.32 17.48
N ASN A 62 3.31 2.28 18.08
CA ASN A 62 2.67 0.96 18.16
C ASN A 62 1.49 0.93 19.16
N GLU A 63 1.26 2.03 19.86
CA GLU A 63 0.17 2.23 20.84
C GLU A 63 -1.19 2.51 20.16
N GLY A 64 -1.25 2.47 18.83
CA GLY A 64 -2.48 2.69 18.08
C GLY A 64 -3.12 4.06 18.35
N ALA A 65 -4.43 4.04 18.68
CA ALA A 65 -5.20 5.26 18.95
C ALA A 65 -4.67 6.09 20.14
N ALA A 66 -4.13 5.44 21.17
CA ALA A 66 -3.58 6.14 22.35
C ALA A 66 -2.32 6.94 22.00
N GLY A 67 -1.41 6.34 21.24
CA GLY A 67 -0.22 7.04 20.74
C GLY A 67 -0.55 8.23 19.86
N LEU A 68 -1.54 8.08 18.99
CA LEU A 68 -2.01 9.15 18.12
C LEU A 68 -2.62 10.31 18.94
N ARG A 69 -3.47 10.03 19.93
CA ARG A 69 -4.02 11.07 20.83
C ARG A 69 -2.92 11.87 21.51
N ARG A 70 -1.88 11.18 22.01
CA ARG A 70 -0.72 11.84 22.62
C ARG A 70 -0.04 12.81 21.65
N VAL A 71 0.20 12.38 20.42
CA VAL A 71 0.83 13.23 19.40
C VAL A 71 -0.05 14.44 19.07
N MET A 72 -1.35 14.25 18.88
CA MET A 72 -2.29 15.34 18.55
C MET A 72 -2.44 16.38 19.65
N THR A 73 -2.13 16.04 20.90
CA THR A 73 -2.19 16.99 22.05
C THR A 73 -0.90 17.77 22.27
N THR A 74 0.22 17.34 21.68
CA THR A 74 1.54 17.93 21.94
C THR A 74 1.91 19.10 21.00
N ALA A 75 1.08 19.40 20.00
CA ALA A 75 1.31 20.44 18.99
C ALA A 75 2.73 20.42 18.35
N LEU A 76 3.32 19.23 18.21
CA LEU A 76 4.65 19.02 17.64
C LEU A 76 4.65 19.17 16.11
N CYS A 77 3.51 19.02 15.46
CA CYS A 77 3.37 19.08 14.01
C CYS A 77 2.11 19.84 13.60
N ASP A 78 2.12 20.40 12.39
CA ASP A 78 1.03 21.15 11.80
C ASP A 78 0.02 20.25 11.08
N GLY A 79 0.40 19.01 10.75
CA GLY A 79 -0.44 18.03 10.10
C GLY A 79 0.16 16.62 10.20
N LEU A 80 -0.64 15.61 9.85
CA LEU A 80 -0.28 14.20 10.00
C LEU A 80 -0.56 13.40 8.72
N PHE A 81 0.36 12.51 8.38
CA PHE A 81 0.10 11.36 7.52
C PHE A 81 -0.07 10.12 8.38
N ILE A 82 -1.06 9.29 8.05
CA ILE A 82 -1.28 8.01 8.72
C ILE A 82 -1.15 6.90 7.68
N MET A 83 -0.17 6.04 7.86
CA MET A 83 0.13 4.92 6.96
C MET A 83 -0.27 3.58 7.59
N GLU A 84 -0.22 2.52 6.79
CA GLU A 84 -0.56 1.16 7.21
C GLU A 84 -1.94 1.07 7.86
N VAL A 85 -2.92 1.49 7.08
CA VAL A 85 -4.31 1.57 7.50
C VAL A 85 -4.93 0.18 7.53
N ARG A 86 -5.63 -0.13 8.63
CA ARG A 86 -6.33 -1.38 8.84
C ARG A 86 -7.83 -1.21 8.64
N PHE A 87 -8.51 -2.31 8.39
CA PHE A 87 -9.97 -2.31 8.43
C PHE A 87 -10.47 -2.01 9.86
N ASN A 88 -11.41 -1.07 10.00
CA ASN A 88 -11.87 -0.56 11.30
C ASN A 88 -10.72 0.00 12.17
N ASP A 89 -9.82 0.75 11.57
CA ASP A 89 -8.67 1.32 12.25
C ASP A 89 -9.10 2.27 13.37
N PRO A 90 -8.72 1.99 14.64
CA PRO A 90 -9.15 2.81 15.77
C PRO A 90 -8.56 4.24 15.73
N ARG A 91 -7.57 4.51 14.88
CA ARG A 91 -7.01 5.85 14.68
C ARG A 91 -7.98 6.78 13.97
N LEU A 92 -8.95 6.22 13.22
CA LEU A 92 -9.97 7.00 12.50
C LEU A 92 -10.86 7.83 13.44
N GLU A 93 -11.29 7.26 14.57
CA GLU A 93 -12.09 7.98 15.57
C GLU A 93 -11.31 9.15 16.17
N VAL A 94 -10.02 8.92 16.46
CA VAL A 94 -9.14 9.95 17.03
C VAL A 94 -8.96 11.11 16.07
N VAL A 95 -8.78 10.83 14.77
CA VAL A 95 -8.67 11.88 13.74
C VAL A 95 -9.99 12.62 13.56
N ALA A 96 -11.12 11.92 13.56
CA ALA A 96 -12.44 12.53 13.42
C ALA A 96 -12.80 13.48 14.58
N GLU A 97 -12.29 13.23 15.78
CA GLU A 97 -12.44 14.08 16.96
C GLU A 97 -11.40 15.21 17.00
N GLY A 98 -10.28 15.05 16.32
CA GLY A 98 -9.14 15.96 16.31
C GLY A 98 -9.32 17.17 15.41
N LYS A 99 -8.41 18.16 15.59
CA LYS A 99 -8.38 19.39 14.78
C LYS A 99 -7.13 19.49 13.90
N ILE A 100 -6.22 18.54 14.00
CA ILE A 100 -4.98 18.55 13.22
C ILE A 100 -5.31 18.03 11.81
N PRO A 101 -4.99 18.77 10.75
CA PRO A 101 -5.08 18.29 9.38
C PRO A 101 -4.45 16.92 9.23
N THR A 102 -5.16 15.98 8.61
CA THR A 102 -4.69 14.58 8.53
C THR A 102 -5.08 13.96 7.20
N VAL A 103 -4.14 13.27 6.58
CA VAL A 103 -4.34 12.44 5.39
C VAL A 103 -3.94 11.01 5.68
N PHE A 104 -4.83 10.07 5.37
CA PHE A 104 -4.52 8.65 5.40
C PHE A 104 -3.91 8.23 4.06
N ILE A 105 -2.75 7.59 4.10
CA ILE A 105 -2.16 6.88 2.97
C ILE A 105 -2.53 5.41 3.14
N GLY A 106 -3.60 5.02 2.45
CA GLY A 106 -4.28 3.75 2.63
C GLY A 106 -5.79 3.94 2.70
N THR A 107 -6.56 2.95 2.27
CA THR A 107 -8.02 2.97 2.30
C THR A 107 -8.52 2.75 3.73
N PRO A 108 -9.17 3.73 4.38
CA PRO A 108 -9.81 3.53 5.66
C PRO A 108 -11.11 2.72 5.48
N GLY A 109 -11.48 1.96 6.49
CA GLY A 109 -12.78 1.29 6.52
C GLY A 109 -13.96 2.30 6.50
N SER A 110 -15.13 1.85 6.07
CA SER A 110 -16.35 2.64 6.09
C SER A 110 -16.86 2.79 7.53
N GLY A 111 -16.90 4.02 8.05
CA GLY A 111 -17.49 4.34 9.35
C GLY A 111 -18.41 5.55 9.27
N PRO A 112 -19.33 5.74 10.21
CA PRO A 112 -20.18 6.92 10.29
C PRO A 112 -19.38 8.09 10.86
N PHE A 113 -18.38 8.60 10.11
CA PHE A 113 -17.58 9.72 10.56
C PHE A 113 -18.35 11.04 10.38
N LYS A 114 -18.29 11.92 11.38
CA LYS A 114 -18.94 13.25 11.37
C LYS A 114 -18.28 14.21 10.40
N SER A 115 -17.04 13.96 10.03
CA SER A 115 -16.28 14.77 9.06
C SER A 115 -15.65 13.86 8.02
N PRO A 116 -15.57 14.29 6.75
CA PRO A 116 -14.93 13.52 5.72
C PRO A 116 -13.44 13.35 6.04
N ILE A 117 -13.01 12.09 6.20
CA ILE A 117 -11.61 11.75 6.35
C ILE A 117 -10.99 11.76 4.95
N GLN A 118 -9.89 12.50 4.79
CA GLN A 118 -9.16 12.49 3.54
C GLN A 118 -8.19 11.32 3.51
N SER A 119 -8.25 10.57 2.44
CA SER A 119 -7.40 9.40 2.21
C SER A 119 -7.06 9.24 0.74
N ILE A 120 -5.92 8.63 0.49
CA ILE A 120 -5.46 8.28 -0.84
C ILE A 120 -4.83 6.89 -0.80
N ASP A 121 -5.12 6.07 -1.80
CA ASP A 121 -4.60 4.71 -1.94
C ASP A 121 -4.50 4.32 -3.41
N VAL A 122 -3.86 3.20 -3.69
CA VAL A 122 -3.96 2.49 -4.97
C VAL A 122 -5.12 1.52 -4.92
N ASP A 123 -5.80 1.27 -6.03
CA ASP A 123 -6.83 0.26 -6.10
C ASP A 123 -6.21 -1.15 -6.13
N TYR A 124 -5.95 -1.67 -4.94
CA TYR A 124 -5.38 -3.02 -4.78
C TYR A 124 -6.38 -4.13 -5.12
N TYR A 125 -7.67 -3.85 -5.09
CA TYR A 125 -8.67 -4.83 -5.52
C TYR A 125 -8.60 -4.99 -7.04
N GLU A 126 -8.56 -3.89 -7.78
CA GLU A 126 -8.39 -3.92 -9.23
C GLU A 126 -7.06 -4.56 -9.62
N ALA A 127 -5.96 -4.27 -8.91
CA ALA A 127 -4.67 -4.90 -9.15
C ALA A 127 -4.74 -6.44 -8.99
N GLY A 128 -5.41 -6.92 -7.95
CA GLY A 128 -5.61 -8.36 -7.70
C GLY A 128 -6.47 -9.02 -8.79
N THR A 129 -7.54 -8.35 -9.21
CA THR A 129 -8.41 -8.80 -10.31
C THR A 129 -7.62 -8.93 -11.60
N GLN A 130 -6.88 -7.90 -11.97
CA GLN A 130 -6.06 -7.91 -13.18
C GLN A 130 -4.94 -8.97 -13.12
N ALA A 131 -4.34 -9.21 -11.95
CA ALA A 131 -3.31 -10.24 -11.78
C ALA A 131 -3.84 -11.63 -12.18
N VAL A 132 -5.06 -11.98 -11.75
CA VAL A 132 -5.69 -13.26 -12.11
C VAL A 132 -6.00 -13.33 -13.61
N HIS A 133 -6.53 -12.26 -14.19
CA HIS A 133 -6.79 -12.22 -15.63
C HIS A 133 -5.50 -12.40 -16.44
N ARG A 134 -4.43 -11.73 -16.08
CA ARG A 134 -3.12 -11.85 -16.76
C ARG A 134 -2.58 -13.27 -16.75
N ILE A 135 -2.60 -13.92 -15.60
CA ILE A 135 -2.14 -15.31 -15.45
C ILE A 135 -3.04 -16.25 -16.25
N ARG A 136 -4.38 -16.06 -16.22
CA ARG A 136 -5.31 -16.84 -17.03
C ARG A 136 -5.04 -16.70 -18.53
N ASP A 137 -4.86 -15.48 -19.00
CA ASP A 137 -4.63 -15.19 -20.43
C ASP A 137 -3.28 -15.75 -20.90
N ALA A 138 -2.33 -15.92 -19.99
CA ALA A 138 -1.08 -16.66 -20.21
C ALA A 138 -1.26 -18.20 -20.22
N GLY A 139 -2.47 -18.71 -20.03
CA GLY A 139 -2.80 -20.12 -20.09
C GLY A 139 -2.59 -20.90 -18.79
N ALA A 140 -2.53 -20.21 -17.65
CA ALA A 140 -2.41 -20.83 -16.34
C ALA A 140 -3.56 -21.80 -16.05
N ARG A 141 -3.22 -22.93 -15.43
CA ARG A 141 -4.18 -23.98 -15.02
C ARG A 141 -4.19 -24.21 -13.52
N ASN A 142 -3.05 -24.00 -12.86
CA ASN A 142 -2.87 -24.22 -11.43
C ASN A 142 -2.05 -23.08 -10.85
N VAL A 143 -2.72 -22.13 -10.21
CA VAL A 143 -2.12 -20.90 -9.71
C VAL A 143 -1.80 -21.03 -8.23
N ALA A 144 -0.58 -20.74 -7.82
CA ALA A 144 -0.24 -20.50 -6.42
C ALA A 144 -0.36 -18.99 -6.12
N PHE A 145 -1.23 -18.66 -5.18
CA PHE A 145 -1.29 -17.32 -4.60
C PHE A 145 -0.53 -17.30 -3.28
N VAL A 146 0.48 -16.46 -3.21
CA VAL A 146 1.37 -16.35 -2.04
C VAL A 146 1.17 -15.01 -1.35
N HIS A 147 0.92 -15.05 -0.05
CA HIS A 147 0.72 -13.86 0.78
C HIS A 147 1.40 -13.99 2.15
N SER A 148 1.53 -12.89 2.89
CA SER A 148 2.21 -12.89 4.19
C SER A 148 1.58 -13.84 5.20
N ALA A 149 2.41 -14.54 6.00
CA ALA A 149 1.96 -15.32 7.15
C ALA A 149 1.66 -14.46 8.39
N SER A 150 2.16 -13.22 8.45
CA SER A 150 1.93 -12.31 9.57
C SER A 150 0.47 -11.86 9.62
N THR A 151 -0.20 -12.09 10.74
CA THR A 151 -1.59 -11.64 10.96
C THR A 151 -1.69 -10.12 10.96
N ASP A 152 -0.66 -9.43 11.46
CA ASP A 152 -0.59 -7.97 11.44
C ASP A 152 -0.57 -7.43 10.01
N VAL A 153 0.29 -8.00 9.15
CA VAL A 153 0.38 -7.63 7.73
C VAL A 153 -0.92 -7.96 7.00
N GLN A 154 -1.52 -9.12 7.24
CA GLN A 154 -2.80 -9.51 6.64
C GLN A 154 -3.97 -8.59 7.04
N SER A 155 -3.86 -7.88 8.16
CA SER A 155 -4.87 -6.92 8.62
C SER A 155 -4.80 -5.55 7.94
N LEU A 156 -3.75 -5.30 7.15
CA LEU A 156 -3.60 -4.07 6.36
C LEU A 156 -4.57 -4.11 5.18
N ASN A 157 -5.27 -3.00 4.96
CA ASN A 157 -6.35 -2.95 3.97
C ASN A 157 -5.90 -3.29 2.57
N PHE A 158 -4.76 -2.76 2.13
CA PHE A 158 -4.23 -3.04 0.80
C PHE A 158 -3.90 -4.53 0.59
N VAL A 159 -3.40 -5.21 1.63
CA VAL A 159 -3.13 -6.66 1.59
C VAL A 159 -4.43 -7.45 1.53
N ALA A 160 -5.41 -7.06 2.34
CA ALA A 160 -6.71 -7.72 2.39
C ALA A 160 -7.49 -7.55 1.08
N GLN A 161 -7.51 -6.35 0.49
CA GLN A 161 -8.18 -6.05 -0.79
C GLN A 161 -7.57 -6.86 -1.94
N PHE A 162 -6.24 -6.85 -2.07
CA PHE A 162 -5.57 -7.64 -3.11
C PHE A 162 -5.88 -9.15 -2.97
N LYS A 163 -5.78 -9.68 -1.74
CA LYS A 163 -6.10 -11.08 -1.45
C LYS A 163 -7.54 -11.42 -1.81
N GLN A 164 -8.49 -10.55 -1.41
CA GLN A 164 -9.91 -10.77 -1.70
C GLN A 164 -10.16 -10.83 -3.20
N ALA A 165 -9.63 -9.86 -3.95
CA ALA A 165 -9.75 -9.80 -5.39
C ALA A 165 -9.19 -11.06 -6.09
N VAL A 166 -8.02 -11.52 -5.68
CA VAL A 166 -7.43 -12.74 -6.25
C VAL A 166 -8.31 -13.96 -6.00
N VAL A 167 -8.86 -14.09 -4.79
CA VAL A 167 -9.73 -15.24 -4.43
C VAL A 167 -11.05 -15.18 -5.19
N ASP A 168 -11.71 -14.02 -5.24
CA ASP A 168 -13.01 -13.83 -5.90
C ASP A 168 -12.89 -14.07 -7.40
N THR A 169 -11.94 -13.39 -8.05
CA THR A 169 -11.75 -13.50 -9.50
C THR A 169 -11.34 -14.91 -9.92
N ALA A 170 -10.46 -15.58 -9.16
CA ALA A 170 -10.11 -16.97 -9.44
C ALA A 170 -11.32 -17.89 -9.29
N GLY A 171 -12.18 -17.67 -8.28
CA GLY A 171 -13.44 -18.37 -8.08
C GLY A 171 -14.41 -18.18 -9.23
N GLU A 172 -14.64 -16.94 -9.66
CA GLU A 172 -15.50 -16.58 -10.78
C GLU A 172 -15.06 -17.21 -12.11
N LEU A 173 -13.75 -17.27 -12.33
CA LEU A 173 -13.15 -17.85 -13.54
C LEU A 173 -12.94 -19.38 -13.46
N GLY A 174 -13.24 -19.99 -12.31
CA GLY A 174 -13.04 -21.42 -12.10
C GLY A 174 -11.57 -21.87 -12.13
N ILE A 175 -10.64 -20.98 -11.76
CA ILE A 175 -9.20 -21.26 -11.73
C ILE A 175 -8.85 -21.90 -10.39
N PRO A 176 -8.24 -23.12 -10.39
CA PRO A 176 -7.76 -23.74 -9.15
C PRO A 176 -6.68 -22.88 -8.48
N LEU A 177 -6.96 -22.39 -7.28
CA LEU A 177 -6.07 -21.49 -6.53
C LEU A 177 -5.47 -22.20 -5.32
N LEU A 178 -4.15 -22.36 -5.31
CA LEU A 178 -3.39 -22.86 -4.18
C LEU A 178 -2.94 -21.67 -3.31
N SER A 179 -3.74 -21.27 -2.33
CA SER A 179 -3.36 -20.21 -1.41
C SER A 179 -2.31 -20.71 -0.40
N ARG A 180 -1.21 -19.97 -0.26
CA ARG A 180 -0.10 -20.28 0.66
C ARG A 180 0.34 -19.02 1.40
N THR A 181 0.61 -19.19 2.69
CA THR A 181 1.23 -18.14 3.51
C THR A 181 2.74 -18.28 3.52
N CYS A 182 3.45 -17.17 3.39
CA CYS A 182 4.90 -17.10 3.44
C CYS A 182 5.37 -16.35 4.68
N GLY A 183 6.30 -16.90 5.42
CA GLY A 183 7.01 -16.19 6.48
C GLY A 183 7.96 -15.12 5.92
N THR A 184 8.59 -14.37 6.80
CA THR A 184 9.51 -13.29 6.42
C THR A 184 10.92 -13.79 6.13
N GLY A 185 11.56 -13.14 5.16
CA GLY A 185 12.95 -13.35 4.79
C GLY A 185 13.20 -14.52 3.84
N ILE A 186 14.37 -14.48 3.22
CA ILE A 186 14.78 -15.38 2.13
C ILE A 186 14.68 -16.88 2.47
N GLN A 187 14.93 -17.27 3.73
CA GLN A 187 14.87 -18.68 4.13
C GLN A 187 13.44 -19.21 4.13
N ALA A 188 12.46 -18.41 4.55
CA ALA A 188 11.06 -18.76 4.52
C ALA A 188 10.57 -18.90 3.06
N ILE A 189 11.00 -17.97 2.19
CA ILE A 189 10.70 -18.00 0.76
C ILE A 189 11.26 -19.26 0.12
N ARG A 190 12.56 -19.56 0.29
CA ARG A 190 13.20 -20.76 -0.25
C ARG A 190 12.52 -22.04 0.20
N HIS A 191 12.16 -22.11 1.48
CA HIS A 191 11.45 -23.26 2.01
C HIS A 191 10.08 -23.45 1.34
N LEU A 192 9.29 -22.38 1.22
CA LEU A 192 7.96 -22.46 0.62
C LEU A 192 8.02 -22.73 -0.88
N VAL A 193 8.95 -22.11 -1.60
CA VAL A 193 9.17 -22.40 -3.03
C VAL A 193 9.51 -23.89 -3.23
N GLY A 194 10.39 -24.44 -2.40
CA GLY A 194 10.74 -25.86 -2.43
C GLY A 194 9.56 -26.80 -2.16
N GLN A 195 8.69 -26.43 -1.21
CA GLN A 195 7.46 -27.20 -0.93
C GLN A 195 6.50 -27.17 -2.12
N ILE A 196 6.20 -25.99 -2.68
CA ILE A 196 5.27 -25.84 -3.81
C ILE A 196 5.81 -26.56 -5.04
N ALA A 197 7.10 -26.42 -5.35
CA ALA A 197 7.74 -27.09 -6.48
C ALA A 197 7.71 -28.63 -6.32
N GLY A 198 7.88 -29.15 -5.09
CA GLY A 198 7.79 -30.57 -4.78
C GLY A 198 6.38 -31.14 -4.96
N GLU A 199 5.33 -30.35 -4.86
CA GLU A 199 3.94 -30.73 -5.16
C GLU A 199 3.71 -30.96 -6.67
N GLY A 200 4.53 -30.35 -7.54
CA GLY A 200 4.60 -30.62 -9.00
C GLY A 200 3.36 -30.20 -9.80
N ARG A 201 2.49 -29.34 -9.24
CA ARG A 201 1.20 -28.98 -9.84
C ARG A 201 1.07 -27.55 -10.29
N VAL A 202 1.92 -26.65 -9.78
CA VAL A 202 1.81 -25.21 -10.00
C VAL A 202 2.54 -24.82 -11.29
N ASP A 203 1.86 -24.09 -12.15
CA ASP A 203 2.40 -23.53 -13.40
C ASP A 203 2.49 -22.00 -13.36
N SER A 204 1.88 -21.37 -12.35
CA SER A 204 1.81 -19.91 -12.26
C SER A 204 1.79 -19.43 -10.82
N TYR A 205 2.38 -18.25 -10.58
CA TYR A 205 2.45 -17.60 -9.27
C TYR A 205 1.86 -16.21 -9.32
N ILE A 206 1.03 -15.87 -8.32
CA ILE A 206 0.64 -14.51 -7.99
C ILE A 206 1.24 -14.18 -6.62
N LEU A 207 2.13 -13.20 -6.58
CA LEU A 207 2.76 -12.73 -5.35
C LEU A 207 1.99 -11.52 -4.83
N GLY A 208 1.39 -11.66 -3.64
CA GLY A 208 0.68 -10.58 -2.98
C GLY A 208 1.62 -9.49 -2.46
N PRO A 209 1.07 -8.35 -2.02
CA PRO A 209 1.84 -7.29 -1.39
C PRO A 209 2.71 -7.82 -0.25
N THR A 210 3.91 -7.26 -0.09
CA THR A 210 4.91 -7.63 0.91
C THR A 210 5.66 -8.94 0.66
N ILE A 211 5.44 -9.63 -0.47
CA ILE A 211 6.24 -10.78 -0.86
C ILE A 211 7.33 -10.33 -1.83
N SER A 212 8.59 -10.55 -1.48
CA SER A 212 9.73 -10.19 -2.32
C SER A 212 9.74 -11.03 -3.60
N ALA A 213 9.47 -10.38 -4.73
CA ALA A 213 9.50 -11.03 -6.04
C ALA A 213 10.93 -11.43 -6.45
N ASP A 214 11.93 -10.62 -6.08
CA ASP A 214 13.35 -10.94 -6.33
C ASP A 214 13.77 -12.21 -5.63
N ASP A 215 13.47 -12.33 -4.35
CA ASP A 215 13.81 -13.52 -3.57
C ASP A 215 13.05 -14.75 -4.06
N TRP A 216 11.79 -14.54 -4.52
CA TRP A 216 10.99 -15.60 -5.10
C TRP A 216 11.58 -16.11 -6.41
N CYS A 217 11.94 -15.20 -7.33
CA CYS A 217 12.59 -15.54 -8.58
C CYS A 217 13.94 -16.27 -8.34
N ASN A 218 14.75 -15.77 -7.43
CA ASN A 218 16.03 -16.38 -7.07
C ASN A 218 15.84 -17.79 -6.49
N ALA A 219 14.82 -17.98 -5.62
CA ALA A 219 14.53 -19.29 -5.05
C ALA A 219 14.04 -20.31 -6.10
N LEU A 220 13.26 -19.87 -7.09
CA LEU A 220 12.87 -20.72 -8.24
C LEU A 220 14.10 -21.10 -9.06
N MET A 221 15.00 -20.15 -9.31
CA MET A 221 16.24 -20.40 -10.06
C MET A 221 17.17 -21.39 -9.33
N ASP A 222 17.25 -21.34 -7.99
CA ASP A 222 18.00 -22.30 -7.19
C ASP A 222 17.51 -23.75 -7.42
N LEU A 223 16.25 -23.93 -7.82
CA LEU A 223 15.65 -25.23 -8.17
C LEU A 223 15.70 -25.55 -9.68
N GLY A 224 16.30 -24.66 -10.49
CA GLY A 224 16.36 -24.81 -11.95
C GLY A 224 15.05 -24.45 -12.66
N ILE A 225 14.08 -23.85 -11.95
CA ILE A 225 12.79 -23.40 -12.49
C ILE A 225 12.92 -21.95 -12.93
N ARG A 226 12.72 -21.67 -14.22
CA ARG A 226 12.90 -20.32 -14.77
C ARG A 226 11.58 -19.60 -14.94
N PRO A 227 11.33 -18.46 -14.23
CA PRO A 227 10.20 -17.58 -14.49
C PRO A 227 10.16 -17.12 -15.96
N GLY A 228 8.96 -17.04 -16.53
CA GLY A 228 8.75 -16.67 -17.93
C GLY A 228 9.02 -17.78 -18.94
N ARG A 229 9.54 -18.95 -18.53
CA ARG A 229 9.76 -20.12 -19.38
C ARG A 229 9.06 -21.37 -18.83
N ASP A 230 9.31 -21.69 -17.57
CA ASP A 230 8.81 -22.92 -16.94
C ASP A 230 7.56 -22.65 -16.12
N VAL A 231 7.45 -21.45 -15.55
CA VAL A 231 6.32 -20.95 -14.78
C VAL A 231 6.06 -19.47 -15.09
N SER A 232 4.80 -19.04 -14.98
CA SER A 232 4.43 -17.62 -15.03
C SER A 232 4.46 -17.01 -13.63
N LEU A 233 4.82 -15.72 -13.51
CA LEU A 233 4.84 -15.01 -12.26
C LEU A 233 4.39 -13.56 -12.46
N VAL A 234 3.45 -13.10 -11.61
CA VAL A 234 3.02 -11.70 -11.49
C VAL A 234 3.12 -11.28 -10.04
N ALA A 235 3.67 -10.10 -9.77
CA ALA A 235 3.82 -9.54 -8.44
C ALA A 235 2.94 -8.30 -8.22
N SER A 236 2.52 -8.08 -6.96
CA SER A 236 1.92 -6.83 -6.53
C SER A 236 3.00 -5.90 -5.97
N GLY A 237 3.63 -5.16 -6.84
CA GLY A 237 4.74 -4.26 -6.52
C GLY A 237 6.10 -4.91 -6.76
N TRP A 238 6.92 -4.17 -7.47
CA TRP A 238 8.32 -4.47 -7.71
C TRP A 238 8.98 -3.21 -8.26
N HIS A 239 10.28 -3.07 -8.03
CA HIS A 239 11.00 -1.88 -8.46
C HIS A 239 12.33 -2.28 -9.11
N ALA A 240 12.40 -2.10 -10.44
CA ALA A 240 13.58 -2.43 -11.24
C ALA A 240 14.88 -1.79 -10.70
N GLU A 241 14.80 -0.59 -10.18
CA GLU A 241 15.94 0.16 -9.67
C GLU A 241 16.57 -0.43 -8.41
N ARG A 242 15.81 -1.28 -7.69
CA ARG A 242 16.22 -1.96 -6.45
C ARG A 242 16.31 -3.47 -6.61
N ALA A 243 16.11 -3.96 -7.84
CA ALA A 243 16.04 -5.38 -8.12
C ALA A 243 17.35 -6.11 -7.84
N HIS A 244 17.23 -7.29 -7.29
CA HIS A 244 18.35 -8.20 -6.99
C HIS A 244 18.24 -9.52 -7.76
N CYS A 245 17.30 -9.65 -8.68
CA CYS A 245 17.15 -10.80 -9.57
C CYS A 245 17.48 -10.44 -11.02
N LEU A 246 17.64 -11.49 -11.86
CA LEU A 246 17.99 -11.34 -13.28
C LEU A 246 16.75 -11.19 -14.20
N PHE A 247 15.59 -10.91 -13.61
CA PHE A 247 14.33 -10.83 -14.33
C PHE A 247 13.75 -9.43 -14.25
N ASP A 248 13.15 -8.98 -15.34
CA ASP A 248 12.16 -7.91 -15.28
C ASP A 248 10.85 -8.56 -14.88
N VAL A 249 10.41 -8.31 -13.65
CA VAL A 249 9.23 -8.95 -13.11
C VAL A 249 7.97 -8.30 -13.66
N ASP A 250 7.05 -9.11 -14.18
CA ASP A 250 5.70 -8.66 -14.48
C ASP A 250 5.01 -8.26 -13.18
N HIS A 251 4.61 -7.00 -13.06
CA HIS A 251 4.10 -6.46 -11.79
C HIS A 251 3.10 -5.34 -11.95
N PHE A 252 2.41 -5.03 -10.86
CA PHE A 252 1.63 -3.80 -10.72
C PHE A 252 2.46 -2.75 -10.01
N ASP A 253 2.69 -1.61 -10.69
CA ASP A 253 3.30 -0.44 -10.07
C ASP A 253 2.30 0.19 -9.10
N THR A 254 2.69 0.28 -7.84
CA THR A 254 1.91 0.92 -6.78
C THR A 254 2.03 2.45 -6.78
N ARG A 255 2.72 3.02 -7.76
CA ARG A 255 2.86 4.47 -8.01
C ARG A 255 3.22 5.27 -6.76
N PRO A 256 4.24 4.86 -5.99
CA PRO A 256 4.54 5.46 -4.69
C PRO A 256 4.82 6.96 -4.79
N ASP A 257 5.49 7.42 -5.84
CA ASP A 257 5.83 8.83 -6.03
C ASP A 257 4.58 9.68 -6.26
N GLU A 258 3.66 9.24 -7.09
CA GLU A 258 2.40 9.95 -7.31
C GLU A 258 1.50 9.90 -6.08
N LEU A 259 1.41 8.74 -5.43
CA LEU A 259 0.67 8.56 -4.18
C LEU A 259 1.12 9.57 -3.12
N LEU A 260 2.43 9.65 -2.89
CA LEU A 260 3.02 10.56 -1.90
C LEU A 260 2.86 12.02 -2.30
N ARG A 261 3.10 12.37 -3.57
CA ARG A 261 2.93 13.74 -4.05
C ARG A 261 1.50 14.24 -3.83
N ARG A 262 0.50 13.45 -4.22
CA ARG A 262 -0.92 13.80 -3.99
C ARG A 262 -1.27 13.86 -2.51
N ALA A 263 -0.75 12.94 -1.69
CA ALA A 263 -0.95 12.99 -0.25
C ALA A 263 -0.42 14.29 0.36
N VAL A 264 0.76 14.74 -0.06
CA VAL A 264 1.36 16.02 0.38
C VAL A 264 0.51 17.20 -0.07
N GLU A 265 0.10 17.26 -1.34
CA GLU A 265 -0.79 18.30 -1.86
C GLU A 265 -2.10 18.37 -1.05
N MET A 266 -2.72 17.22 -0.75
CA MET A 266 -3.95 17.16 0.05
C MET A 266 -3.74 17.69 1.46
N LEU A 267 -2.64 17.35 2.12
CA LEU A 267 -2.38 17.81 3.49
C LEU A 267 -2.02 19.30 3.55
N VAL A 268 -1.19 19.78 2.62
CA VAL A 268 -0.81 21.19 2.54
C VAL A 268 -2.04 22.07 2.27
N ALA A 269 -2.92 21.66 1.35
CA ALA A 269 -4.18 22.37 1.09
C ALA A 269 -5.06 22.49 2.33
N GLN A 270 -5.15 21.43 3.16
CA GLN A 270 -5.86 21.50 4.45
C GLN A 270 -5.22 22.50 5.43
N ILE A 271 -3.89 22.55 5.50
CA ILE A 271 -3.15 23.43 6.42
C ILE A 271 -3.29 24.90 6.01
N ASP A 272 -3.33 25.17 4.71
CA ASP A 272 -3.46 26.53 4.17
C ASP A 272 -4.92 27.01 4.10
N GLY A 273 -5.88 26.15 4.40
CA GLY A 273 -7.30 26.46 4.44
C GLY A 273 -7.92 26.65 3.05
N GLU A 274 -7.32 26.09 2.02
CA GLU A 274 -7.88 26.12 0.67
C GLU A 274 -9.16 25.28 0.58
N PRO A 275 -10.21 25.77 -0.11
CA PRO A 275 -11.41 24.99 -0.33
C PRO A 275 -11.08 23.77 -1.21
N ARG A 276 -11.64 22.64 -0.81
CA ARG A 276 -11.52 21.34 -1.46
C ARG A 276 -11.76 21.46 -2.96
N LYS A 277 -10.80 21.11 -3.79
CA LYS A 277 -11.08 20.72 -5.18
C LYS A 277 -11.75 19.34 -5.11
N GLU A 278 -13.04 19.27 -5.40
CA GLU A 278 -13.71 18.01 -5.63
C GLU A 278 -12.96 17.29 -6.77
N ALA A 279 -12.32 16.17 -6.46
CA ALA A 279 -11.81 15.29 -7.50
C ALA A 279 -13.03 14.79 -8.28
N ASP A 280 -13.00 14.91 -9.59
CA ASP A 280 -14.00 14.34 -10.49
C ASP A 280 -14.08 12.83 -10.21
N VAL A 281 -15.13 12.45 -9.48
CA VAL A 281 -15.52 11.05 -9.34
C VAL A 281 -16.31 10.77 -10.60
N ASP A 282 -15.68 10.10 -11.55
CA ASP A 282 -16.38 9.52 -12.70
C ASP A 282 -17.27 8.39 -12.18
N THR A 283 -18.54 8.74 -11.89
CA THR A 283 -19.55 7.79 -11.42
C THR A 283 -20.19 7.10 -12.62
N GLY A 284 -19.45 6.19 -13.23
CA GLY A 284 -19.98 5.25 -14.20
C GLY A 284 -20.26 3.89 -13.58
N ALA A 285 -21.37 3.73 -12.85
CA ALA A 285 -21.91 2.40 -12.58
C ALA A 285 -23.39 2.50 -12.24
N GLU A 286 -24.20 2.15 -13.22
CA GLU A 286 -25.60 1.80 -13.03
C GLU A 286 -25.71 0.45 -12.31
N GLY A 287 -26.70 0.37 -11.41
CA GLY A 287 -26.87 -0.72 -10.47
C GLY A 287 -27.18 -2.09 -11.07
N HIS A 288 -26.69 -3.10 -10.38
CA HIS A 288 -27.34 -4.40 -10.28
C HIS A 288 -27.41 -4.81 -8.81
N GLU A 289 -28.62 -4.80 -8.26
CA GLU A 289 -28.95 -5.47 -7.01
C GLU A 289 -28.89 -6.99 -7.24
N SER A 290 -28.03 -7.66 -6.51
CA SER A 290 -28.11 -9.10 -6.28
C SER A 290 -27.75 -9.37 -4.81
N THR A 291 -28.75 -9.80 -4.09
CA THR A 291 -28.71 -10.25 -2.70
C THR A 291 -28.00 -11.59 -2.57
N THR A 292 -27.21 -11.71 -1.52
CA THR A 292 -26.66 -12.86 -0.80
C THR A 292 -25.16 -13.08 -0.95
N SER A 293 -24.40 -12.62 -0.01
CA SER A 293 -23.43 -13.30 0.85
C SER A 293 -22.60 -12.29 1.63
N SER A 294 -22.44 -12.59 2.90
CA SER A 294 -21.64 -12.00 3.98
C SER A 294 -21.43 -10.47 4.00
N ASP A 295 -21.85 -9.88 5.11
CA ASP A 295 -21.66 -8.47 5.50
C ASP A 295 -20.22 -7.92 5.37
N PHE A 296 -19.25 -8.76 5.03
CA PHE A 296 -17.86 -8.40 4.82
C PHE A 296 -17.60 -7.90 3.40
N GLU A 297 -18.17 -8.55 2.37
CA GLU A 297 -18.00 -8.21 0.94
C GLU A 297 -18.60 -6.84 0.60
N ALA A 298 -19.77 -6.51 1.16
CA ALA A 298 -20.46 -5.25 0.90
C ALA A 298 -19.74 -4.00 1.49
N LYS A 299 -18.76 -4.18 2.38
CA LYS A 299 -18.08 -3.07 3.08
C LYS A 299 -16.82 -2.57 2.38
N ILE A 300 -16.21 -3.37 1.51
CA ILE A 300 -14.95 -3.02 0.84
C ILE A 300 -15.18 -2.05 -0.34
N HIS A 301 -16.31 -2.14 -1.02
CA HIS A 301 -16.61 -1.36 -2.24
C HIS A 301 -17.50 -0.11 -2.03
N ARG A 302 -17.83 0.28 -0.80
CA ARG A 302 -18.54 1.54 -0.62
C ARG A 302 -17.59 2.72 -0.73
N PRO A 303 -17.88 3.71 -1.60
CA PRO A 303 -17.06 4.92 -1.68
C PRO A 303 -17.05 5.59 -0.31
N VAL A 304 -15.86 5.66 0.28
CA VAL A 304 -15.63 6.43 1.51
C VAL A 304 -15.53 7.88 1.10
N HIS A 305 -16.38 8.75 1.63
CA HIS A 305 -16.29 10.19 1.37
C HIS A 305 -14.88 10.70 1.71
N GLY A 306 -14.17 11.21 0.72
CA GLY A 306 -12.82 11.72 0.85
C GLY A 306 -11.70 10.76 0.47
N LEU A 307 -12.02 9.57 -0.07
CA LEU A 307 -11.06 8.66 -0.64
C LEU A 307 -10.73 9.05 -2.08
N THR A 308 -9.45 9.10 -2.40
CA THR A 308 -8.92 9.17 -3.76
C THR A 308 -8.24 7.85 -4.06
N LEU A 309 -8.68 7.14 -5.10
CA LEU A 309 -8.02 5.92 -5.58
C LEU A 309 -7.18 6.22 -6.82
N LEU A 310 -6.00 5.63 -6.88
CA LEU A 310 -5.15 5.62 -8.05
C LEU A 310 -5.30 4.26 -8.74
N ASP A 311 -5.57 4.27 -10.04
CA ASP A 311 -5.57 3.04 -10.81
C ASP A 311 -4.19 2.37 -10.77
N PRO A 312 -4.13 1.05 -10.55
CA PRO A 312 -2.88 0.31 -10.63
C PRO A 312 -2.38 0.29 -12.08
N ILE A 313 -1.07 0.44 -12.25
CA ILE A 313 -0.44 0.35 -13.58
C ILE A 313 0.25 -1.00 -13.69
N PHE A 314 -0.18 -1.83 -14.66
CA PHE A 314 0.56 -3.03 -14.98
C PHE A 314 1.82 -2.69 -15.78
N VAL A 315 2.96 -3.16 -15.30
CA VAL A 315 4.27 -3.03 -15.96
C VAL A 315 4.68 -4.41 -16.45
N PRO A 316 4.70 -4.62 -17.78
CA PRO A 316 5.11 -5.89 -18.33
C PRO A 316 6.61 -6.13 -18.14
N GLY A 317 6.94 -7.35 -17.76
CA GLY A 317 8.30 -7.85 -17.61
C GLY A 317 8.60 -9.02 -18.54
N ASN A 318 9.30 -10.02 -18.01
CA ASN A 318 9.63 -11.25 -18.73
C ASN A 318 9.36 -12.52 -17.90
N THR A 319 8.50 -12.40 -16.89
CA THR A 319 8.19 -13.52 -15.98
C THR A 319 6.84 -14.19 -16.28
N VAL A 320 6.05 -13.68 -17.22
CA VAL A 320 4.81 -14.33 -17.71
C VAL A 320 5.09 -15.04 -19.03
N ILE A 321 4.67 -16.31 -19.16
CA ILE A 321 4.84 -17.10 -20.37
C ILE A 321 3.87 -16.62 -21.45
N GLY A 322 4.39 -16.40 -22.68
CA GLY A 322 3.55 -16.04 -23.83
C GLY A 322 2.97 -14.63 -23.80
N ALA A 323 3.40 -13.76 -22.90
CA ALA A 323 3.05 -12.34 -22.96
C ALA A 323 3.64 -11.77 -24.27
N ASP A 324 2.77 -11.46 -25.23
CA ASP A 324 3.16 -10.80 -26.48
C ASP A 324 3.89 -9.50 -26.16
N ARG A 325 5.14 -9.44 -26.56
CA ARG A 325 6.00 -8.25 -26.43
C ARG A 325 5.68 -7.31 -27.61
N SER A 326 4.47 -6.72 -27.62
CA SER A 326 4.10 -5.69 -28.59
C SER A 326 4.29 -4.30 -28.00
#